data_0bebc1c022ed02c04ea02632b5b8c8dc
#
_entry.id   0bebc1c022ed02c04ea02632b5b8c8dc
#
_cell.length_a   1.000
_cell.length_b   1.000
_cell.length_c   1.000
_cell.angle_alpha   90.00
_cell.angle_beta   90.00
_cell.angle_gamma   90.00
#
_symmetry.space_group_name_H-M   'P 1'
#
loop_
_entity.id
_entity.type
_entity.pdbx_description
1 polymer ?
#
loop_
_entity_poly.entity_id
_entity_poly.type
_entity_poly.pdbx_seq_one_letter_code
_entity_poly.pdbx_strand_id
1 'polypeptide(L)'
;MPARSEASFTDAFIKSLKPAATRYDVYDKNLAGFGVRVSKSGTKSWVALSRNMQRKTRVTLGRYPQMPLAAARQRAMNALLEMADGEFKRSTNLQLFEHALDDWYEKDQRQNKSFMQVKNAMELHVRPSLKDFKLSNIEKRDIIRIIDRIAIKAPTQANRVLAFTRRFFNWCVARDLLAVSPANGIAKAKTEISRDRVLSKNELTAVYNATFQMPYPFGPLFRILIFTGQRLNEVAGVKWSEIDLDARKWELPRDRSKNKASHVVHLSDPVLDELNALAGNAQHALVFTTTGTTPVSGFSKAKAKLDQISGVSNWRLHDLRRSLATVATEELGFEPVVVDRILNHVNGSVKGIAAVYQKGQYLEKRKTVLDVWAEYIQTPT
;
A
#
# COMPACT_ATOMS: atom_id res chain seq x y z
N MET A 1 -33.92 41.51 16.46
CA MET A 1 -33.80 40.43 15.46
C MET A 1 -35.02 40.53 14.56
N PRO A 2 -34.91 40.50 13.22
CA PRO A 2 -36.09 40.50 12.37
C PRO A 2 -36.94 39.28 12.69
N ALA A 3 -38.26 39.48 12.83
CA ALA A 3 -39.23 38.46 13.11
C ALA A 3 -39.12 37.33 12.07
N ARG A 4 -39.15 36.06 12.52
CA ARG A 4 -39.20 34.92 11.59
C ARG A 4 -40.53 35.00 10.84
N SER A 5 -40.46 35.06 9.52
CA SER A 5 -41.62 34.95 8.67
C SER A 5 -42.10 33.49 8.71
N GLU A 6 -43.30 33.24 9.23
CA GLU A 6 -43.93 31.92 9.30
C GLU A 6 -45.22 31.94 8.47
N ALA A 7 -45.45 30.88 7.70
CA ALA A 7 -46.64 30.71 6.88
C ALA A 7 -47.03 29.23 6.78
N SER A 8 -48.28 28.95 6.53
CA SER A 8 -48.71 27.60 6.17
C SER A 8 -48.31 27.31 4.73
N PHE A 9 -47.43 26.33 4.51
CA PHE A 9 -46.93 26.02 3.20
C PHE A 9 -47.97 25.28 2.36
N THR A 10 -48.29 25.90 1.23
CA THR A 10 -48.97 25.27 0.09
C THR A 10 -48.09 25.46 -1.15
N ASP A 11 -48.29 24.63 -2.18
CA ASP A 11 -47.49 24.78 -3.40
C ASP A 11 -47.71 26.15 -4.07
N ALA A 12 -48.94 26.65 -4.04
CA ALA A 12 -49.30 28.00 -4.51
C ALA A 12 -48.53 29.10 -3.76
N PHE A 13 -48.46 28.97 -2.41
CA PHE A 13 -47.69 29.92 -1.59
C PHE A 13 -46.22 29.86 -1.91
N ILE A 14 -45.61 28.70 -2.01
CA ILE A 14 -44.20 28.57 -2.34
C ILE A 14 -43.90 29.17 -3.75
N LYS A 15 -44.79 28.96 -4.71
CA LYS A 15 -44.69 29.49 -6.05
C LYS A 15 -44.75 31.02 -6.04
N SER A 16 -45.56 31.63 -5.20
CA SER A 16 -45.75 33.07 -5.12
C SER A 16 -44.59 33.85 -4.46
N LEU A 17 -43.68 33.20 -3.77
CA LEU A 17 -42.51 33.83 -3.13
C LEU A 17 -41.58 34.46 -4.18
N LYS A 18 -41.34 35.76 -4.07
CA LYS A 18 -40.53 36.56 -4.98
C LYS A 18 -39.13 36.81 -4.38
N PRO A 19 -38.10 37.00 -5.21
CA PRO A 19 -36.79 37.42 -4.73
C PRO A 19 -36.84 38.79 -4.07
N ALA A 20 -35.95 39.06 -3.13
CA ALA A 20 -35.80 40.33 -2.44
C ALA A 20 -34.32 40.80 -2.52
N ALA A 21 -34.07 42.05 -2.10
CA ALA A 21 -32.72 42.61 -2.07
C ALA A 21 -31.71 41.78 -1.28
N THR A 22 -32.18 41.06 -0.26
CA THR A 22 -31.38 40.08 0.48
C THR A 22 -32.06 38.70 0.50
N ARG A 23 -31.29 37.63 0.62
CA ARG A 23 -31.85 36.31 0.81
C ARG A 23 -32.65 36.27 2.11
N TYR A 24 -33.79 35.57 2.09
CA TYR A 24 -34.65 35.40 3.28
C TYR A 24 -35.13 33.96 3.41
N ASP A 25 -35.53 33.60 4.61
CA ASP A 25 -36.09 32.29 4.95
C ASP A 25 -37.54 32.47 5.45
N VAL A 26 -38.44 31.61 4.98
CA VAL A 26 -39.82 31.48 5.51
C VAL A 26 -39.96 30.09 6.10
N TYR A 27 -40.60 29.95 7.27
CA TYR A 27 -40.74 28.65 7.93
C TYR A 27 -42.20 28.18 7.92
N ASP A 28 -42.38 26.85 7.83
CA ASP A 28 -43.71 26.23 7.82
C ASP A 28 -44.30 26.22 9.24
N LYS A 29 -45.55 26.76 9.43
CA LYS A 29 -46.26 26.68 10.69
C LYS A 29 -46.60 25.26 11.11
N ASN A 30 -46.75 24.35 10.16
CA ASN A 30 -47.18 22.97 10.37
C ASN A 30 -46.03 22.00 10.69
N LEU A 31 -44.77 22.41 10.45
CA LEU A 31 -43.59 21.61 10.76
C LEU A 31 -42.45 22.50 11.26
N ALA A 32 -42.33 22.56 12.58
CA ALA A 32 -41.28 23.36 13.23
C ALA A 32 -39.90 23.04 12.73
N GLY A 33 -39.16 24.08 12.32
CA GLY A 33 -37.82 23.90 11.78
C GLY A 33 -37.74 23.60 10.26
N PHE A 34 -38.86 23.32 9.59
CA PHE A 34 -38.91 23.23 8.14
C PHE A 34 -39.12 24.60 7.49
N GLY A 35 -38.41 24.90 6.42
CA GLY A 35 -38.53 26.20 5.79
C GLY A 35 -38.08 26.20 4.30
N VAL A 36 -38.37 27.31 3.63
CA VAL A 36 -37.91 27.63 2.31
C VAL A 36 -36.99 28.85 2.34
N ARG A 37 -35.87 28.78 1.71
CA ARG A 37 -34.94 29.89 1.49
C ARG A 37 -35.09 30.41 0.09
N VAL A 38 -35.31 31.71 -0.07
CA VAL A 38 -35.34 32.42 -1.35
C VAL A 38 -34.06 33.21 -1.51
N SER A 39 -33.30 32.92 -2.57
CA SER A 39 -32.09 33.67 -2.93
C SER A 39 -32.42 34.99 -3.60
N LYS A 40 -31.42 35.89 -3.73
CA LYS A 40 -31.55 37.13 -4.52
C LYS A 40 -31.89 36.86 -5.99
N SER A 41 -31.45 35.69 -6.53
CA SER A 41 -31.75 35.25 -7.90
C SER A 41 -33.09 34.54 -8.06
N GLY A 42 -33.89 34.43 -7.00
CA GLY A 42 -35.19 33.77 -7.03
C GLY A 42 -35.16 32.24 -6.83
N THR A 43 -33.99 31.66 -6.69
CA THR A 43 -33.88 30.21 -6.39
C THR A 43 -34.46 29.89 -5.03
N LYS A 44 -35.38 28.93 -4.99
CA LYS A 44 -36.06 28.47 -3.76
C LYS A 44 -35.47 27.14 -3.34
N SER A 45 -34.92 27.08 -2.10
CA SER A 45 -34.30 25.89 -1.55
C SER A 45 -34.98 25.49 -0.24
N TRP A 46 -35.34 24.24 -0.11
CA TRP A 46 -35.89 23.66 1.12
C TRP A 46 -34.80 23.55 2.17
N VAL A 47 -35.11 23.92 3.41
CA VAL A 47 -34.18 23.90 4.52
C VAL A 47 -34.83 23.27 5.76
N ALA A 48 -34.05 22.53 6.53
CA ALA A 48 -34.38 22.09 7.87
C ALA A 48 -33.43 22.81 8.86
N LEU A 49 -33.99 23.27 9.99
CA LEU A 49 -33.28 24.01 11.04
C LEU A 49 -33.67 23.46 12.40
N SER A 50 -32.70 22.87 13.09
CA SER A 50 -32.81 22.47 14.49
C SER A 50 -31.98 23.39 15.40
N ARG A 51 -32.50 23.61 16.61
CA ARG A 51 -31.78 24.28 17.70
C ARG A 51 -31.69 23.32 18.88
N ASN A 52 -30.53 22.83 19.15
CA ASN A 52 -30.23 22.15 20.40
C ASN A 52 -29.49 23.12 21.34
N MET A 53 -29.47 22.88 22.65
CA MET A 53 -29.02 23.83 23.70
C MET A 53 -27.69 24.57 23.40
N GLN A 54 -26.82 24.01 22.56
CA GLN A 54 -25.50 24.58 22.24
C GLN A 54 -25.25 24.87 20.75
N ARG A 55 -26.09 24.39 19.81
CA ARG A 55 -25.86 24.55 18.38
C ARG A 55 -27.11 24.79 17.55
N LYS A 56 -27.00 25.71 16.60
CA LYS A 56 -27.96 25.93 15.52
C LYS A 56 -27.48 25.18 14.27
N THR A 57 -28.16 24.10 13.91
CA THR A 57 -27.84 23.30 12.74
C THR A 57 -28.85 23.54 11.64
N ARG A 58 -28.38 23.85 10.44
CA ARG A 58 -29.22 24.07 9.24
C ARG A 58 -28.73 23.18 8.12
N VAL A 59 -29.69 22.58 7.40
CA VAL A 59 -29.45 21.70 6.27
C VAL A 59 -30.31 22.12 5.09
N THR A 60 -29.77 22.05 3.89
CA THR A 60 -30.49 22.22 2.63
C THR A 60 -30.98 20.84 2.17
N LEU A 61 -32.27 20.68 1.96
CA LEU A 61 -32.93 19.41 1.64
C LEU A 61 -33.04 19.17 0.13
N GLY A 62 -33.18 20.24 -0.64
CA GLY A 62 -33.38 20.20 -2.09
C GLY A 62 -33.85 21.55 -2.64
N ARG A 63 -34.13 21.59 -3.94
CA ARG A 63 -34.62 22.79 -4.63
C ARG A 63 -36.04 22.62 -5.13
N TYR A 64 -36.86 23.66 -4.98
CA TYR A 64 -38.15 23.76 -5.64
C TYR A 64 -37.95 24.33 -7.07
N PRO A 65 -38.67 23.87 -8.11
CA PRO A 65 -39.73 22.84 -8.09
C PRO A 65 -39.24 21.39 -8.22
N GLN A 66 -37.94 21.13 -8.39
CA GLN A 66 -37.40 19.78 -8.57
C GLN A 66 -37.77 18.82 -7.43
N MET A 67 -37.94 19.35 -6.21
CA MET A 67 -38.45 18.63 -5.06
C MET A 67 -39.82 19.21 -4.69
N PRO A 68 -40.93 18.49 -4.86
CA PRO A 68 -42.26 18.91 -4.44
C PRO A 68 -42.37 19.11 -2.92
N LEU A 69 -43.33 19.93 -2.47
CA LEU A 69 -43.54 20.23 -1.07
C LEU A 69 -43.73 18.98 -0.19
N ALA A 70 -44.52 18.01 -0.65
CA ALA A 70 -44.78 16.77 0.10
C ALA A 70 -43.47 15.99 0.36
N ALA A 71 -42.63 15.84 -0.70
CA ALA A 71 -41.34 15.16 -0.57
C ALA A 71 -40.38 15.98 0.32
N ALA A 72 -40.43 17.29 0.25
CA ALA A 72 -39.59 18.18 1.07
C ALA A 72 -39.98 18.09 2.56
N ARG A 73 -41.28 17.99 2.89
CA ARG A 73 -41.74 17.78 4.27
C ARG A 73 -41.29 16.46 4.84
N GLN A 74 -41.46 15.37 4.09
CA GLN A 74 -41.00 14.05 4.53
C GLN A 74 -39.47 14.05 4.82
N ARG A 75 -38.73 14.65 3.90
CA ARG A 75 -37.26 14.76 4.05
C ARG A 75 -36.84 15.68 5.20
N ALA A 76 -37.63 16.73 5.46
CA ALA A 76 -37.43 17.61 6.62
C ALA A 76 -37.68 16.90 7.93
N MET A 77 -38.77 16.13 8.02
CA MET A 77 -39.10 15.35 9.21
C MET A 77 -37.97 14.38 9.56
N ASN A 78 -37.47 13.61 8.59
CA ASN A 78 -36.34 12.69 8.78
C ASN A 78 -35.08 13.43 9.25
N ALA A 79 -34.73 14.54 8.59
CA ALA A 79 -33.57 15.34 8.95
C ALA A 79 -33.69 15.98 10.34
N LEU A 80 -34.86 16.40 10.74
CA LEU A 80 -35.11 16.98 12.07
C LEU A 80 -35.03 15.92 13.16
N LEU A 81 -35.50 14.69 12.92
CA LEU A 81 -35.35 13.55 13.82
C LEU A 81 -33.86 13.20 14.00
N GLU A 82 -33.10 13.02 12.91
CA GLU A 82 -31.66 12.78 12.97
C GLU A 82 -30.91 13.88 13.74
N MET A 83 -31.34 15.15 13.60
CA MET A 83 -30.77 16.27 14.35
C MET A 83 -31.14 16.24 15.84
N ALA A 84 -32.32 15.76 16.19
CA ALA A 84 -32.77 15.65 17.57
C ALA A 84 -32.03 14.54 18.32
N ASP A 85 -31.78 13.41 17.63
CA ASP A 85 -31.06 12.25 18.18
C ASP A 85 -29.54 12.44 18.22
N GLY A 86 -29.02 13.59 17.77
CA GLY A 86 -27.57 13.86 17.69
C GLY A 86 -26.85 13.15 16.56
N GLU A 87 -27.56 12.37 15.76
CA GLU A 87 -27.00 11.58 14.64
C GLU A 87 -26.76 12.37 13.36
N PHE A 88 -27.22 13.63 13.31
CA PHE A 88 -27.10 14.44 12.13
C PHE A 88 -25.65 14.83 11.85
N LYS A 89 -24.99 14.08 10.98
CA LYS A 89 -23.63 14.40 10.47
C LYS A 89 -23.74 15.39 9.30
N ARG A 90 -23.15 16.59 9.45
CA ARG A 90 -23.01 17.51 8.32
C ARG A 90 -22.31 16.81 7.18
N SER A 91 -22.93 16.86 5.99
CA SER A 91 -22.25 16.49 4.73
C SER A 91 -21.01 17.38 4.54
N THR A 92 -19.85 16.88 4.94
CA THR A 92 -18.57 17.50 4.58
C THR A 92 -18.23 17.11 3.14
N ASN A 93 -17.42 17.91 2.46
CA ASN A 93 -16.90 17.60 1.11
C ASN A 93 -16.17 16.22 1.07
N LEU A 94 -15.77 15.68 2.22
CA LEU A 94 -15.19 14.34 2.39
C LEU A 94 -16.15 13.18 2.08
N GLN A 95 -17.43 13.45 1.80
CA GLN A 95 -18.39 12.42 1.40
C GLN A 95 -18.20 11.91 -0.04
N LEU A 96 -17.48 12.61 -0.91
CA LEU A 96 -17.07 12.08 -2.20
C LEU A 96 -15.88 11.15 -2.05
N PHE A 97 -15.91 10.04 -2.77
CA PHE A 97 -14.81 9.06 -2.74
C PHE A 97 -13.47 9.70 -3.06
N GLU A 98 -13.38 10.53 -4.12
CA GLU A 98 -12.11 11.15 -4.52
C GLU A 98 -11.51 12.04 -3.44
N HIS A 99 -12.33 12.87 -2.76
CA HIS A 99 -11.84 13.74 -1.70
C HIS A 99 -11.38 12.94 -0.47
N ALA A 100 -12.13 11.89 -0.12
CA ALA A 100 -11.74 11.01 0.98
C ALA A 100 -10.47 10.21 0.65
N LEU A 101 -10.29 9.82 -0.61
CA LEU A 101 -9.09 9.11 -1.07
C LEU A 101 -7.85 10.01 -0.99
N ASP A 102 -7.95 11.26 -1.43
CA ASP A 102 -6.86 12.24 -1.35
C ASP A 102 -6.49 12.55 0.11
N ASP A 103 -7.50 12.70 0.96
CA ASP A 103 -7.31 12.90 2.40
C ASP A 103 -6.63 11.68 3.07
N TRP A 104 -7.00 10.46 2.67
CA TRP A 104 -6.35 9.23 3.13
C TRP A 104 -4.89 9.16 2.70
N TYR A 105 -4.56 9.56 1.48
CA TYR A 105 -3.17 9.60 1.02
C TYR A 105 -2.33 10.52 1.90
N GLU A 106 -2.80 11.73 2.17
CA GLU A 106 -2.05 12.72 2.94
C GLU A 106 -1.94 12.37 4.43
N LYS A 107 -3.02 11.92 5.04
CA LYS A 107 -3.09 11.72 6.50
C LYS A 107 -2.62 10.35 6.99
N ASP A 108 -2.63 9.33 6.12
CA ASP A 108 -2.35 7.95 6.54
C ASP A 108 -1.26 7.28 5.70
N GLN A 109 -1.27 7.44 4.37
CA GLN A 109 -0.42 6.65 3.50
C GLN A 109 0.94 7.27 3.20
N ARG A 110 1.07 8.59 3.21
CA ARG A 110 2.27 9.31 2.76
C ARG A 110 3.57 8.88 3.46
N GLN A 111 3.48 8.48 4.73
CA GLN A 111 4.64 8.03 5.51
C GLN A 111 5.01 6.56 5.28
N ASN A 112 4.20 5.80 4.53
CA ASN A 112 4.44 4.39 4.29
C ASN A 112 5.45 4.17 3.16
N LYS A 113 6.44 3.30 3.35
CA LYS A 113 7.40 2.92 2.29
C LYS A 113 6.72 2.42 1.00
N SER A 114 5.51 1.88 1.10
CA SER A 114 4.72 1.38 -0.04
C SER A 114 3.74 2.42 -0.61
N PHE A 115 3.81 3.68 -0.21
CA PHE A 115 2.85 4.72 -0.61
C PHE A 115 2.65 4.78 -2.12
N MET A 116 3.74 4.88 -2.89
CA MET A 116 3.65 4.98 -4.35
C MET A 116 2.98 3.74 -4.98
N GLN A 117 3.24 2.55 -4.45
CA GLN A 117 2.60 1.32 -4.93
C GLN A 117 1.09 1.34 -4.65
N VAL A 118 0.69 1.75 -3.44
CA VAL A 118 -0.72 1.89 -3.05
C VAL A 118 -1.39 2.94 -3.93
N LYS A 119 -0.79 4.13 -4.04
CA LYS A 119 -1.31 5.23 -4.85
C LYS A 119 -1.51 4.82 -6.30
N ASN A 120 -0.48 4.30 -6.95
CA ASN A 120 -0.57 3.88 -8.35
C ASN A 120 -1.67 2.81 -8.58
N ALA A 121 -1.81 1.87 -7.66
CA ALA A 121 -2.85 0.84 -7.77
C ALA A 121 -4.27 1.42 -7.60
N MET A 122 -4.47 2.32 -6.63
CA MET A 122 -5.76 2.97 -6.41
C MET A 122 -6.13 3.93 -7.55
N GLU A 123 -5.16 4.73 -8.03
CA GLU A 123 -5.35 5.65 -9.17
C GLU A 123 -5.71 4.90 -10.46
N LEU A 124 -5.00 3.81 -10.75
CA LEU A 124 -5.19 3.06 -11.99
C LEU A 124 -6.50 2.24 -11.99
N HIS A 125 -6.87 1.65 -10.86
CA HIS A 125 -7.90 0.63 -10.84
C HIS A 125 -9.20 1.05 -10.13
N VAL A 126 -9.14 1.89 -9.09
CA VAL A 126 -10.27 2.16 -8.21
C VAL A 126 -10.85 3.56 -8.45
N ARG A 127 -10.00 4.60 -8.44
CA ARG A 127 -10.44 5.99 -8.64
C ARG A 127 -11.28 6.18 -9.91
N PRO A 128 -10.93 5.63 -11.10
CA PRO A 128 -11.72 5.86 -12.31
C PRO A 128 -13.16 5.38 -12.22
N SER A 129 -13.42 4.37 -11.38
CA SER A 129 -14.74 3.78 -11.21
C SER A 129 -15.58 4.42 -10.10
N LEU A 130 -14.94 5.03 -9.10
CA LEU A 130 -15.63 5.50 -7.88
C LEU A 130 -15.49 6.99 -7.62
N LYS A 131 -14.69 7.76 -8.37
CA LYS A 131 -14.36 9.16 -8.08
C LYS A 131 -15.57 10.05 -7.82
N ASP A 132 -16.63 9.90 -8.60
CA ASP A 132 -17.83 10.73 -8.55
C ASP A 132 -18.89 10.21 -7.57
N PHE A 133 -18.63 9.06 -6.92
CA PHE A 133 -19.57 8.48 -5.97
C PHE A 133 -19.46 9.15 -4.60
N LYS A 134 -20.60 9.33 -3.94
CA LYS A 134 -20.61 9.56 -2.50
C LYS A 134 -20.20 8.27 -1.81
N LEU A 135 -19.39 8.37 -0.76
CA LEU A 135 -18.95 7.19 0.02
C LEU A 135 -20.12 6.32 0.49
N SER A 136 -21.22 6.95 0.94
CA SER A 136 -22.43 6.28 1.39
C SER A 136 -23.18 5.48 0.31
N ASN A 137 -22.90 5.77 -0.97
CA ASN A 137 -23.56 5.15 -2.11
C ASN A 137 -22.74 4.03 -2.74
N ILE A 138 -21.50 3.83 -2.25
CA ILE A 138 -20.64 2.75 -2.74
C ILE A 138 -21.06 1.46 -2.06
N GLU A 139 -21.45 0.48 -2.87
CA GLU A 139 -21.87 -0.83 -2.43
C GLU A 139 -20.79 -1.90 -2.65
N LYS A 140 -20.93 -3.00 -1.96
CA LYS A 140 -20.05 -4.17 -2.11
C LYS A 140 -19.90 -4.63 -3.56
N ARG A 141 -21.00 -4.59 -4.33
CA ARG A 141 -21.03 -4.98 -5.75
C ARG A 141 -20.14 -4.10 -6.63
N ASP A 142 -19.97 -2.81 -6.30
CA ASP A 142 -19.15 -1.91 -7.10
C ASP A 142 -17.67 -2.24 -6.94
N ILE A 143 -17.26 -2.59 -5.72
CA ILE A 143 -15.90 -3.07 -5.45
C ILE A 143 -15.66 -4.42 -6.13
N ILE A 144 -16.60 -5.36 -6.02
CA ILE A 144 -16.49 -6.68 -6.67
C ILE A 144 -16.26 -6.51 -8.17
N ARG A 145 -17.01 -5.66 -8.87
CA ARG A 145 -16.83 -5.40 -10.31
C ARG A 145 -15.42 -4.91 -10.65
N ILE A 146 -14.84 -4.05 -9.81
CA ILE A 146 -13.47 -3.57 -10.01
C ILE A 146 -12.48 -4.73 -9.87
N ILE A 147 -12.63 -5.53 -8.81
CA ILE A 147 -11.74 -6.65 -8.53
C ILE A 147 -11.84 -7.72 -9.61
N ASP A 148 -13.05 -8.10 -10.05
CA ASP A 148 -13.27 -9.10 -11.09
C ASP A 148 -12.65 -8.67 -12.41
N ARG A 149 -12.83 -7.41 -12.82
CA ARG A 149 -12.21 -6.86 -14.03
C ARG A 149 -10.68 -6.99 -14.02
N ILE A 150 -10.04 -6.76 -12.88
CA ILE A 150 -8.59 -6.91 -12.75
C ILE A 150 -8.21 -8.38 -12.76
N ALA A 151 -9.02 -9.22 -12.11
CA ALA A 151 -8.75 -10.65 -11.93
C ALA A 151 -8.69 -11.44 -13.24
N ILE A 152 -9.40 -11.01 -14.27
CA ILE A 152 -9.37 -11.64 -15.61
C ILE A 152 -7.93 -11.77 -16.14
N LYS A 153 -7.11 -10.73 -15.97
CA LYS A 153 -5.73 -10.70 -16.49
C LYS A 153 -4.67 -10.87 -15.41
N ALA A 154 -4.94 -10.42 -14.18
CA ALA A 154 -3.95 -10.31 -13.13
C ALA A 154 -4.54 -10.60 -11.71
N PRO A 155 -4.90 -11.86 -11.40
CA PRO A 155 -5.60 -12.20 -10.16
C PRO A 155 -4.80 -11.85 -8.89
N THR A 156 -3.49 -11.97 -8.89
CA THR A 156 -2.63 -11.52 -7.77
C THR A 156 -2.69 -10.00 -7.58
N GLN A 157 -2.75 -9.25 -8.66
CA GLN A 157 -2.92 -7.79 -8.59
C GLN A 157 -4.31 -7.41 -8.06
N ALA A 158 -5.36 -8.14 -8.48
CA ALA A 158 -6.70 -7.99 -7.94
C ALA A 158 -6.74 -8.15 -6.41
N ASN A 159 -6.05 -9.16 -5.87
CA ASN A 159 -5.95 -9.36 -4.42
C ASN A 159 -5.25 -8.19 -3.72
N ARG A 160 -4.20 -7.62 -4.32
CA ARG A 160 -3.50 -6.44 -3.78
C ARG A 160 -4.38 -5.20 -3.79
N VAL A 161 -5.05 -4.94 -4.91
CA VAL A 161 -6.00 -3.82 -5.02
C VAL A 161 -7.12 -3.97 -4.00
N LEU A 162 -7.67 -5.17 -3.83
CA LEU A 162 -8.68 -5.45 -2.79
C LEU A 162 -8.15 -5.13 -1.38
N ALA A 163 -6.91 -5.52 -1.07
CA ALA A 163 -6.30 -5.22 0.23
C ALA A 163 -6.15 -3.71 0.46
N PHE A 164 -5.75 -2.95 -0.56
CA PHE A 164 -5.63 -1.49 -0.47
C PHE A 164 -7.00 -0.81 -0.33
N THR A 165 -7.99 -1.28 -1.11
CA THR A 165 -9.38 -0.81 -1.04
C THR A 165 -9.98 -1.05 0.34
N ARG A 166 -9.75 -2.22 0.95
CA ARG A 166 -10.17 -2.51 2.33
C ARG A 166 -9.52 -1.56 3.33
N ARG A 167 -8.22 -1.33 3.22
CA ARG A 167 -7.51 -0.39 4.10
C ARG A 167 -8.12 1.01 4.03
N PHE A 168 -8.41 1.49 2.82
CA PHE A 168 -9.05 2.77 2.62
C PHE A 168 -10.44 2.84 3.28
N PHE A 169 -11.32 1.88 3.00
CA PHE A 169 -12.66 1.90 3.58
C PHE A 169 -12.68 1.68 5.10
N ASN A 170 -11.74 0.90 5.63
CA ASN A 170 -11.57 0.75 7.08
C ASN A 170 -11.09 2.07 7.72
N TRP A 171 -10.22 2.82 7.04
CA TRP A 171 -9.84 4.15 7.46
C TRP A 171 -11.03 5.12 7.43
N CYS A 172 -11.92 5.04 6.44
CA CYS A 172 -13.16 5.81 6.41
C CYS A 172 -14.07 5.48 7.60
N VAL A 173 -14.21 4.20 7.94
CA VAL A 173 -14.99 3.77 9.12
C VAL A 173 -14.36 4.29 10.42
N ALA A 174 -13.04 4.16 10.58
CA ALA A 174 -12.33 4.65 11.76
C ALA A 174 -12.42 6.19 11.94
N ARG A 175 -12.83 6.93 10.91
CA ARG A 175 -13.04 8.40 10.93
C ARG A 175 -14.50 8.81 10.86
N ASP A 176 -15.42 7.88 11.11
CA ASP A 176 -16.87 8.15 11.07
C ASP A 176 -17.38 8.68 9.71
N LEU A 177 -16.64 8.46 8.62
CA LEU A 177 -17.10 8.80 7.26
C LEU A 177 -18.10 7.76 6.74
N LEU A 178 -18.04 6.53 7.26
CA LEU A 178 -18.92 5.40 6.97
C LEU A 178 -19.21 4.62 8.25
N ALA A 179 -20.42 4.09 8.38
CA ALA A 179 -20.77 3.19 9.48
C ALA A 179 -20.13 1.80 9.30
N VAL A 180 -20.09 1.30 8.06
CA VAL A 180 -19.59 -0.04 7.72
C VAL A 180 -18.79 0.03 6.40
N SER A 181 -17.71 -0.72 6.34
CA SER A 181 -16.89 -0.82 5.12
C SER A 181 -17.61 -1.64 4.04
N PRO A 182 -17.85 -1.10 2.84
CA PRO A 182 -18.43 -1.86 1.73
C PRO A 182 -17.46 -2.93 1.19
N ALA A 183 -16.19 -2.91 1.57
CA ALA A 183 -15.20 -3.91 1.20
C ALA A 183 -15.18 -5.14 2.13
N ASN A 184 -16.02 -5.17 3.18
CA ASN A 184 -16.08 -6.28 4.11
C ASN A 184 -16.61 -7.55 3.45
N GLY A 185 -16.01 -8.70 3.81
CA GLY A 185 -16.46 -10.02 3.35
C GLY A 185 -16.33 -10.27 1.85
N ILE A 186 -15.55 -9.48 1.10
CA ILE A 186 -15.20 -9.79 -0.29
C ILE A 186 -14.09 -10.85 -0.28
N ALA A 187 -14.27 -11.96 -0.96
CA ALA A 187 -13.25 -13.00 -1.08
C ALA A 187 -12.08 -12.54 -1.96
N LYS A 188 -10.91 -13.15 -1.79
CA LYS A 188 -9.80 -12.99 -2.74
C LYS A 188 -10.17 -13.56 -4.11
N ALA A 189 -9.75 -12.90 -5.18
CA ALA A 189 -9.98 -13.36 -6.56
C ALA A 189 -9.27 -14.70 -6.85
N LYS A 190 -8.14 -14.96 -6.18
CA LYS A 190 -7.39 -16.21 -6.29
C LYS A 190 -6.70 -16.52 -4.97
N THR A 191 -6.72 -17.78 -4.57
CA THR A 191 -5.84 -18.27 -3.49
C THR A 191 -4.39 -18.19 -3.97
N GLU A 192 -3.56 -17.48 -3.23
CA GLU A 192 -2.13 -17.36 -3.54
C GLU A 192 -1.41 -18.57 -2.98
N ILE A 193 -0.86 -19.40 -3.85
CA ILE A 193 0.00 -20.53 -3.48
C ILE A 193 1.43 -19.99 -3.41
N SER A 194 2.09 -20.23 -2.28
CA SER A 194 3.52 -19.92 -2.15
C SER A 194 4.30 -20.79 -3.12
N ARG A 195 5.27 -20.21 -3.81
CA ARG A 195 6.23 -21.01 -4.57
C ARG A 195 7.23 -21.62 -3.59
N ASP A 196 7.65 -22.82 -3.90
CA ASP A 196 8.64 -23.61 -3.15
C ASP A 196 9.83 -24.03 -4.02
N ARG A 197 10.06 -23.34 -5.14
CA ARG A 197 11.17 -23.62 -6.08
C ARG A 197 12.52 -23.40 -5.39
N VAL A 198 13.31 -24.47 -5.33
CA VAL A 198 14.71 -24.50 -4.94
C VAL A 198 15.53 -24.92 -6.18
N LEU A 199 16.60 -24.22 -6.49
CA LEU A 199 17.50 -24.58 -7.60
C LEU A 199 18.39 -25.73 -7.13
N SER A 200 18.57 -26.71 -8.01
CA SER A 200 19.54 -27.79 -7.79
C SER A 200 20.99 -27.27 -7.86
N LYS A 201 21.97 -28.05 -7.39
CA LYS A 201 23.37 -27.69 -7.48
C LYS A 201 23.78 -27.37 -8.91
N ASN A 202 23.42 -28.21 -9.88
CA ASN A 202 23.71 -28.00 -11.28
C ASN A 202 23.11 -26.69 -11.83
N GLU A 203 21.88 -26.37 -11.46
CA GLU A 203 21.24 -25.11 -11.85
C GLU A 203 21.91 -23.90 -11.20
N LEU A 204 22.28 -23.99 -9.92
CA LEU A 204 23.01 -22.93 -9.22
C LEU A 204 24.38 -22.67 -9.89
N THR A 205 25.13 -23.71 -10.17
CA THR A 205 26.43 -23.62 -10.88
C THR A 205 26.26 -23.06 -12.30
N ALA A 206 25.24 -23.50 -13.05
CA ALA A 206 24.96 -22.97 -14.38
C ALA A 206 24.59 -21.48 -14.33
N VAL A 207 23.75 -21.06 -13.38
CA VAL A 207 23.40 -19.66 -13.17
C VAL A 207 24.63 -18.84 -12.77
N TYR A 208 25.44 -19.33 -11.84
CA TYR A 208 26.68 -18.67 -11.41
C TYR A 208 27.64 -18.45 -12.59
N ASN A 209 27.94 -19.50 -13.35
CA ASN A 209 28.81 -19.40 -14.51
C ASN A 209 28.28 -18.43 -15.59
N ALA A 210 26.98 -18.41 -15.81
CA ALA A 210 26.34 -17.49 -16.74
C ALA A 210 26.52 -16.02 -16.35
N THR A 211 26.68 -15.71 -15.05
CA THR A 211 26.87 -14.33 -14.59
C THR A 211 28.15 -13.69 -15.11
N PHE A 212 29.19 -14.48 -15.43
CA PHE A 212 30.45 -13.97 -15.98
C PHE A 212 30.32 -13.45 -17.42
N GLN A 213 29.30 -13.89 -18.14
CA GLN A 213 28.95 -13.36 -19.46
C GLN A 213 28.07 -12.12 -19.41
N MET A 214 27.70 -11.68 -18.21
CA MET A 214 26.89 -10.49 -18.01
C MET A 214 27.75 -9.30 -17.60
N PRO A 215 27.62 -8.15 -18.31
CA PRO A 215 28.37 -6.96 -17.97
C PRO A 215 27.94 -6.34 -16.65
N TYR A 216 28.76 -5.43 -16.13
CA TYR A 216 28.36 -4.53 -15.05
C TYR A 216 27.07 -3.75 -15.46
N PRO A 217 26.15 -3.52 -14.54
CA PRO A 217 26.23 -3.87 -13.11
C PRO A 217 25.68 -5.27 -12.77
N PHE A 218 25.04 -5.96 -13.70
CA PHE A 218 24.21 -7.14 -13.40
C PHE A 218 25.02 -8.39 -13.09
N GLY A 219 26.11 -8.65 -13.80
CA GLY A 219 26.97 -9.81 -13.53
C GLY A 219 27.45 -9.85 -12.07
N PRO A 220 28.22 -8.84 -11.65
CA PRO A 220 28.69 -8.69 -10.28
C PRO A 220 27.56 -8.70 -9.24
N LEU A 221 26.49 -7.99 -9.51
CA LEU A 221 25.32 -7.93 -8.61
C LEU A 221 24.69 -9.32 -8.38
N PHE A 222 24.55 -10.12 -9.43
CA PHE A 222 23.98 -11.45 -9.33
C PHE A 222 24.92 -12.42 -8.60
N ARG A 223 26.25 -12.31 -8.78
CA ARG A 223 27.22 -13.09 -8.00
C ARG A 223 27.13 -12.78 -6.51
N ILE A 224 27.07 -11.51 -6.12
CA ILE A 224 26.89 -11.13 -4.71
C ILE A 224 25.54 -11.61 -4.17
N LEU A 225 24.47 -11.56 -4.97
CA LEU A 225 23.17 -12.12 -4.60
C LEU A 225 23.25 -13.63 -4.33
N ILE A 226 23.92 -14.39 -5.19
CA ILE A 226 24.10 -15.84 -5.05
C ILE A 226 24.82 -16.14 -3.74
N PHE A 227 25.98 -15.53 -3.49
CA PHE A 227 26.82 -15.86 -2.36
C PHE A 227 26.26 -15.35 -1.00
N THR A 228 25.56 -14.21 -0.98
CA THR A 228 25.10 -13.64 0.27
C THR A 228 23.67 -14.01 0.62
N GLY A 229 22.85 -14.41 -0.34
CA GLY A 229 21.42 -14.67 -0.18
C GLY A 229 20.62 -13.46 0.26
N GLN A 230 21.16 -12.23 0.16
CA GLN A 230 20.46 -11.02 0.59
C GLN A 230 19.31 -10.64 -0.37
N ARG A 231 18.44 -9.73 0.02
CA ARG A 231 17.33 -9.31 -0.84
C ARG A 231 17.85 -8.46 -2.00
N LEU A 232 17.26 -8.66 -3.18
CA LEU A 232 17.65 -7.96 -4.40
C LEU A 232 17.85 -6.46 -4.22
N ASN A 233 16.88 -5.79 -3.61
CA ASN A 233 16.94 -4.33 -3.41
C ASN A 233 17.96 -3.91 -2.32
N GLU A 234 18.32 -4.80 -1.40
CA GLU A 234 19.36 -4.56 -0.42
C GLU A 234 20.73 -4.61 -1.09
N VAL A 235 20.98 -5.61 -1.97
CA VAL A 235 22.20 -5.70 -2.76
C VAL A 235 22.27 -4.57 -3.80
N ALA A 236 21.22 -4.34 -4.56
CA ALA A 236 21.21 -3.31 -5.61
C ALA A 236 21.48 -1.89 -5.09
N GLY A 237 21.06 -1.61 -3.86
CA GLY A 237 21.27 -0.30 -3.24
C GLY A 237 22.48 -0.24 -2.31
N VAL A 238 23.37 -1.22 -2.29
CA VAL A 238 24.54 -1.22 -1.40
C VAL A 238 25.45 -0.04 -1.70
N LYS A 239 25.98 0.58 -0.65
CA LYS A 239 26.90 1.70 -0.72
C LYS A 239 28.28 1.27 -0.26
N TRP A 240 29.34 1.87 -0.80
CA TRP A 240 30.71 1.64 -0.35
C TRP A 240 30.89 1.94 1.14
N SER A 241 30.20 2.95 1.67
CA SER A 241 30.23 3.28 3.10
C SER A 241 29.63 2.22 4.03
N GLU A 242 28.97 1.19 3.48
CA GLU A 242 28.40 0.06 4.24
C GLU A 242 29.33 -1.16 4.23
N ILE A 243 30.43 -1.12 3.46
CA ILE A 243 31.35 -2.23 3.23
C ILE A 243 32.65 -1.94 3.95
N ASP A 244 33.09 -2.87 4.78
CA ASP A 244 34.40 -2.95 5.37
C ASP A 244 35.10 -4.19 4.76
N LEU A 245 36.00 -3.95 3.81
CA LEU A 245 36.71 -5.03 3.09
C LEU A 245 37.73 -5.72 4.01
N ASP A 246 38.40 -4.98 4.91
CA ASP A 246 39.38 -5.52 5.84
C ASP A 246 38.71 -6.40 6.91
N ALA A 247 37.60 -5.91 7.48
CA ALA A 247 36.81 -6.68 8.43
C ALA A 247 35.90 -7.74 7.77
N ARG A 248 35.86 -7.79 6.43
CA ARG A 248 35.04 -8.73 5.65
C ARG A 248 33.55 -8.64 5.98
N LYS A 249 33.01 -7.42 6.07
CA LYS A 249 31.65 -7.16 6.51
C LYS A 249 30.93 -6.18 5.59
N TRP A 250 29.65 -6.45 5.38
CA TRP A 250 28.69 -5.48 4.87
C TRP A 250 27.68 -5.17 5.98
N GLU A 251 27.66 -3.93 6.44
CA GLU A 251 26.74 -3.46 7.47
C GLU A 251 25.53 -2.76 6.82
N LEU A 252 24.45 -3.51 6.62
CA LEU A 252 23.18 -2.98 6.11
C LEU A 252 22.49 -2.15 7.20
N PRO A 253 22.35 -0.82 7.04
CA PRO A 253 21.76 0.02 8.06
C PRO A 253 20.25 -0.18 8.17
N ARG A 254 19.71 0.16 9.34
CA ARG A 254 18.31 -0.04 9.73
C ARG A 254 17.30 0.57 8.76
N ASP A 255 17.57 1.76 8.25
CA ASP A 255 16.69 2.50 7.33
C ASP A 255 16.57 1.84 5.95
N ARG A 256 17.61 1.15 5.51
CA ARG A 256 17.61 0.37 4.27
C ARG A 256 17.05 -1.04 4.43
N SER A 257 17.17 -1.62 5.61
CA SER A 257 16.66 -2.95 5.89
C SER A 257 15.13 -2.99 5.82
N LYS A 258 14.59 -4.06 5.19
CA LYS A 258 13.14 -4.29 5.14
C LYS A 258 12.53 -4.43 6.53
N ASN A 259 13.29 -4.99 7.47
CA ASN A 259 12.83 -5.31 8.82
C ASN A 259 13.09 -4.19 9.84
N LYS A 260 13.59 -3.03 9.39
CA LYS A 260 13.96 -1.90 10.26
C LYS A 260 14.94 -2.28 11.39
N ALA A 261 15.82 -3.24 11.15
CA ALA A 261 16.92 -3.63 12.03
C ALA A 261 18.23 -3.60 11.24
N SER A 262 19.33 -3.15 11.84
CA SER A 262 20.65 -3.28 11.22
C SER A 262 21.00 -4.76 11.03
N HIS A 263 21.77 -5.06 10.00
CA HIS A 263 22.11 -6.41 9.66
C HIS A 263 23.54 -6.48 9.13
N VAL A 264 24.35 -7.35 9.73
CA VAL A 264 25.73 -7.60 9.30
C VAL A 264 25.74 -8.82 8.39
N VAL A 265 26.32 -8.71 7.20
CA VAL A 265 26.56 -9.79 6.26
C VAL A 265 28.05 -10.05 6.19
N HIS A 266 28.48 -11.30 6.41
CA HIS A 266 29.86 -11.71 6.18
C HIS A 266 30.12 -11.77 4.67
N LEU A 267 31.30 -11.32 4.25
CA LEU A 267 31.80 -11.33 2.87
C LEU A 267 32.78 -12.52 2.72
N SER A 268 32.33 -13.60 2.07
CA SER A 268 33.18 -14.74 1.69
C SER A 268 34.16 -14.33 0.62
N ASP A 269 35.22 -15.12 0.39
CA ASP A 269 36.30 -14.79 -0.58
C ASP A 269 35.78 -14.36 -1.96
N PRO A 270 34.87 -15.09 -2.63
CA PRO A 270 34.39 -14.67 -3.94
C PRO A 270 33.58 -13.35 -3.92
N VAL A 271 32.99 -12.98 -2.79
CA VAL A 271 32.33 -11.67 -2.64
C VAL A 271 33.36 -10.56 -2.48
N LEU A 272 34.42 -10.82 -1.71
CA LEU A 272 35.54 -9.86 -1.55
C LEU A 272 36.25 -9.61 -2.88
N ASP A 273 36.57 -10.67 -3.63
CA ASP A 273 37.23 -10.55 -4.94
C ASP A 273 36.39 -9.69 -5.88
N GLU A 274 35.08 -9.90 -5.90
CA GLU A 274 34.17 -9.12 -6.72
C GLU A 274 34.13 -7.65 -6.27
N LEU A 275 34.04 -7.39 -4.99
CA LEU A 275 34.01 -6.01 -4.45
C LEU A 275 35.35 -5.29 -4.64
N ASN A 276 36.48 -5.97 -4.45
CA ASN A 276 37.82 -5.42 -4.74
C ASN A 276 37.99 -5.04 -6.21
N ALA A 277 37.54 -5.89 -7.14
CA ALA A 277 37.56 -5.59 -8.56
C ALA A 277 36.73 -4.35 -8.92
N LEU A 278 35.62 -4.14 -8.22
CA LEU A 278 34.76 -2.98 -8.41
C LEU A 278 35.30 -1.71 -7.71
N ALA A 279 35.97 -1.85 -6.58
CA ALA A 279 36.47 -0.72 -5.77
C ALA A 279 37.50 0.12 -6.51
N GLY A 280 38.36 -0.50 -7.35
CA GLY A 280 39.35 0.20 -8.17
C GLY A 280 38.75 1.21 -9.17
N ASN A 281 37.47 1.09 -9.47
CA ASN A 281 36.72 1.98 -10.38
C ASN A 281 35.59 2.73 -9.68
N ALA A 282 35.58 2.79 -8.35
CA ALA A 282 34.50 3.39 -7.57
C ALA A 282 34.48 4.92 -7.70
N GLN A 283 33.60 5.43 -8.55
CA GLN A 283 33.37 6.88 -8.73
C GLN A 283 32.13 7.40 -7.99
N HIS A 284 31.31 6.51 -7.45
CA HIS A 284 29.99 6.83 -6.88
C HIS A 284 29.82 6.21 -5.48
N ALA A 285 28.90 6.76 -4.72
CA ALA A 285 28.56 6.21 -3.40
C ALA A 285 27.94 4.80 -3.47
N LEU A 286 27.20 4.51 -4.54
CA LEU A 286 26.56 3.20 -4.78
C LEU A 286 27.53 2.26 -5.47
N VAL A 287 27.57 0.99 -5.04
CA VAL A 287 28.34 -0.07 -5.70
C VAL A 287 27.74 -0.42 -7.07
N PHE A 288 26.41 -0.44 -7.18
CA PHE A 288 25.68 -0.77 -8.41
C PHE A 288 24.84 0.40 -8.90
N THR A 289 25.33 1.12 -9.87
CA THR A 289 24.63 2.25 -10.48
C THR A 289 25.05 2.44 -11.93
N THR A 290 24.14 2.93 -12.76
CA THR A 290 24.44 3.38 -14.13
C THR A 290 24.26 4.89 -14.29
N THR A 291 23.70 5.56 -13.27
CA THR A 291 23.43 7.01 -13.26
C THR A 291 24.31 7.76 -12.25
N GLY A 292 25.03 7.04 -11.38
CA GLY A 292 25.80 7.60 -10.27
C GLY A 292 24.96 7.97 -9.04
N THR A 293 23.67 8.21 -9.18
CA THR A 293 22.79 8.75 -8.13
C THR A 293 21.72 7.78 -7.66
N THR A 294 21.31 6.86 -8.51
CA THR A 294 20.24 5.90 -8.20
C THR A 294 20.72 4.46 -8.32
N PRO A 295 20.17 3.54 -7.50
CA PRO A 295 20.42 2.12 -7.66
C PRO A 295 20.04 1.64 -9.06
N VAL A 296 20.70 0.60 -9.54
CA VAL A 296 20.38 -0.05 -10.81
C VAL A 296 18.95 -0.60 -10.79
N SER A 297 18.31 -0.55 -11.95
CA SER A 297 16.95 -1.08 -12.20
C SER A 297 16.95 -1.92 -13.49
N GLY A 298 15.80 -2.49 -13.89
CA GLY A 298 15.72 -3.30 -15.11
C GLY A 298 15.99 -4.78 -14.90
N PHE A 299 15.86 -5.27 -13.68
CA PHE A 299 16.12 -6.67 -13.28
C PHE A 299 15.37 -7.71 -14.10
N SER A 300 14.15 -7.41 -14.60
CA SER A 300 13.41 -8.36 -15.43
C SER A 300 14.10 -8.68 -16.74
N LYS A 301 14.68 -7.67 -17.42
CA LYS A 301 15.43 -7.84 -18.66
C LYS A 301 16.76 -8.57 -18.39
N ALA A 302 17.47 -8.16 -17.34
CA ALA A 302 18.71 -8.79 -16.94
C ALA A 302 18.51 -10.27 -16.56
N LYS A 303 17.44 -10.58 -15.82
CA LYS A 303 17.06 -11.96 -15.46
C LYS A 303 16.74 -12.80 -16.71
N ALA A 304 15.96 -12.26 -17.65
CA ALA A 304 15.66 -12.97 -18.90
C ALA A 304 16.94 -13.29 -19.71
N LYS A 305 17.92 -12.37 -19.73
CA LYS A 305 19.21 -12.63 -20.36
C LYS A 305 20.00 -13.71 -19.60
N LEU A 306 20.00 -13.66 -18.27
CA LEU A 306 20.64 -14.68 -17.43
C LEU A 306 20.02 -16.07 -17.66
N ASP A 307 18.69 -16.16 -17.81
CA ASP A 307 17.98 -17.40 -18.12
C ASP A 307 18.45 -17.98 -19.47
N GLN A 308 18.54 -17.11 -20.47
CA GLN A 308 18.99 -17.52 -21.80
C GLN A 308 20.41 -18.06 -21.78
N ILE A 309 21.34 -17.41 -21.07
CA ILE A 309 22.77 -17.80 -21.01
C ILE A 309 22.91 -19.09 -20.17
N SER A 310 22.25 -19.19 -19.04
CA SER A 310 22.37 -20.34 -18.12
C SER A 310 21.59 -21.58 -18.59
N GLY A 311 20.60 -21.42 -19.46
CA GLY A 311 19.66 -22.48 -19.83
C GLY A 311 18.66 -22.84 -18.71
N VAL A 312 18.71 -22.17 -17.56
CA VAL A 312 17.85 -22.46 -16.39
C VAL A 312 16.58 -21.63 -16.47
N SER A 313 15.41 -22.26 -16.38
CA SER A 313 14.11 -21.64 -16.50
C SER A 313 13.23 -21.87 -15.25
N ASN A 314 12.06 -21.22 -15.22
CA ASN A 314 11.06 -21.34 -14.16
C ASN A 314 11.60 -21.04 -12.74
N TRP A 315 12.44 -20.01 -12.62
CA TRP A 315 12.92 -19.50 -11.33
C TRP A 315 12.92 -17.97 -11.28
N ARG A 316 13.02 -17.41 -10.09
CA ARG A 316 13.07 -15.97 -9.81
C ARG A 316 14.32 -15.65 -9.00
N LEU A 317 14.81 -14.41 -9.05
CA LEU A 317 15.98 -14.00 -8.26
C LEU A 317 15.82 -14.29 -6.76
N HIS A 318 14.60 -14.26 -6.23
CA HIS A 318 14.33 -14.61 -4.83
C HIS A 318 14.51 -16.12 -4.53
N ASP A 319 14.45 -16.97 -5.54
CA ASP A 319 14.65 -18.40 -5.36
C ASP A 319 16.12 -18.75 -5.08
N LEU A 320 17.11 -17.89 -5.48
CA LEU A 320 18.51 -18.01 -5.04
C LEU A 320 18.64 -17.98 -3.52
N ARG A 321 17.96 -17.04 -2.90
CA ARG A 321 17.91 -16.91 -1.44
C ARG A 321 17.20 -18.09 -0.77
N ARG A 322 16.17 -18.62 -1.41
CA ARG A 322 15.48 -19.83 -0.95
C ARG A 322 16.38 -21.06 -1.08
N SER A 323 17.13 -21.16 -2.19
CA SER A 323 18.08 -22.24 -2.41
C SER A 323 19.17 -22.23 -1.36
N LEU A 324 19.77 -21.07 -1.04
CA LEU A 324 20.71 -20.96 0.07
C LEU A 324 20.06 -21.47 1.38
N ALA A 325 18.85 -21.02 1.71
CA ALA A 325 18.19 -21.46 2.95
C ALA A 325 18.02 -22.97 3.00
N THR A 326 17.47 -23.56 1.95
CA THR A 326 17.18 -25.00 1.91
C THR A 326 18.46 -25.85 1.84
N VAL A 327 19.38 -25.53 0.96
CA VAL A 327 20.63 -26.30 0.80
C VAL A 327 21.50 -26.20 2.06
N ALA A 328 21.62 -25.01 2.66
CA ALA A 328 22.38 -24.86 3.89
C ALA A 328 21.82 -25.68 5.06
N THR A 329 20.50 -25.85 5.14
CA THR A 329 19.87 -26.62 6.21
C THR A 329 19.81 -28.11 5.88
N GLU A 330 19.37 -28.48 4.67
CA GLU A 330 19.04 -29.88 4.33
C GLU A 330 20.26 -30.66 3.81
N GLU A 331 21.14 -30.00 3.02
CA GLU A 331 22.29 -30.67 2.40
C GLU A 331 23.60 -30.43 3.17
N LEU A 332 23.79 -29.20 3.69
CA LEU A 332 25.03 -28.84 4.40
C LEU A 332 24.90 -28.99 5.93
N GLY A 333 23.71 -29.32 6.45
CA GLY A 333 23.49 -29.68 7.85
C GLY A 333 23.58 -28.51 8.84
N PHE A 334 23.47 -27.27 8.41
CA PHE A 334 23.52 -26.11 9.30
C PHE A 334 22.21 -25.87 10.06
N GLU A 335 22.33 -25.35 11.27
CA GLU A 335 21.18 -25.04 12.11
C GLU A 335 20.25 -24.00 11.44
N PRO A 336 18.93 -24.28 11.29
CA PRO A 336 17.99 -23.34 10.66
C PRO A 336 18.00 -21.93 11.27
N VAL A 337 18.24 -21.82 12.59
CA VAL A 337 18.29 -20.53 13.28
C VAL A 337 19.48 -19.67 12.80
N VAL A 338 20.63 -20.28 12.48
CA VAL A 338 21.80 -19.56 11.96
C VAL A 338 21.52 -19.06 10.55
N VAL A 339 20.94 -19.92 9.71
CA VAL A 339 20.53 -19.55 8.33
C VAL A 339 19.49 -18.46 8.32
N ASP A 340 18.48 -18.52 9.20
CA ASP A 340 17.50 -17.42 9.37
C ASP A 340 18.16 -16.10 9.76
N ARG A 341 19.22 -16.13 10.58
CA ARG A 341 20.00 -14.90 10.92
C ARG A 341 20.78 -14.36 9.73
N ILE A 342 21.37 -15.22 8.88
CA ILE A 342 22.01 -14.79 7.62
C ILE A 342 20.99 -14.07 6.74
N LEU A 343 19.78 -14.60 6.66
CA LEU A 343 18.72 -14.07 5.82
C LEU A 343 17.95 -12.90 6.45
N ASN A 344 18.29 -12.46 7.65
CA ASN A 344 17.57 -11.39 8.37
C ASN A 344 16.04 -11.67 8.40
N HIS A 345 15.64 -12.91 8.80
CA HIS A 345 14.24 -13.26 9.01
C HIS A 345 13.81 -12.86 10.42
N VAL A 346 12.77 -12.02 10.53
CA VAL A 346 12.23 -11.56 11.84
C VAL A 346 11.39 -12.66 12.50
N ASN A 347 10.70 -13.46 11.66
CA ASN A 347 9.83 -14.56 12.10
C ASN A 347 10.38 -15.88 11.58
N GLY A 348 11.64 -16.17 11.85
CA GLY A 348 12.31 -17.39 11.38
C GLY A 348 11.80 -18.67 12.08
N SER A 349 12.64 -19.69 12.11
CA SER A 349 12.38 -20.98 12.75
C SER A 349 12.02 -20.87 14.24
N VAL A 350 12.41 -19.77 14.90
CA VAL A 350 12.12 -19.51 16.32
C VAL A 350 10.92 -18.57 16.44
N LYS A 351 9.80 -19.09 16.99
CA LYS A 351 8.55 -18.35 17.19
C LYS A 351 8.19 -18.24 18.67
N GLY A 352 7.32 -17.27 19.03
CA GLY A 352 6.79 -17.11 20.39
C GLY A 352 7.84 -16.63 21.40
N ILE A 353 7.77 -17.15 22.62
CA ILE A 353 8.62 -16.73 23.75
C ILE A 353 10.10 -16.96 23.46
N ALA A 354 10.47 -18.05 22.78
CA ALA A 354 11.85 -18.34 22.41
C ALA A 354 12.49 -17.25 21.52
N ALA A 355 11.73 -16.59 20.65
CA ALA A 355 12.21 -15.49 19.82
C ALA A 355 12.65 -14.26 20.65
N VAL A 356 12.06 -14.07 21.83
CA VAL A 356 12.38 -12.97 22.74
C VAL A 356 13.73 -13.19 23.41
N TYR A 357 14.07 -14.44 23.73
CA TYR A 357 15.28 -14.81 24.46
C TYR A 357 16.49 -15.08 23.56
N GLN A 358 16.29 -15.50 22.30
CA GLN A 358 17.39 -15.76 21.37
C GLN A 358 17.85 -14.50 20.64
N LYS A 359 18.60 -13.64 21.35
CA LYS A 359 19.19 -12.41 20.78
C LYS A 359 20.57 -12.60 20.15
N GLY A 360 21.12 -13.78 20.17
CA GLY A 360 22.44 -14.09 19.64
C GLY A 360 22.56 -13.78 18.15
N GLN A 361 23.64 -13.11 17.76
CA GLN A 361 23.92 -12.75 16.36
C GLN A 361 24.55 -13.91 15.56
N TYR A 362 25.14 -14.91 16.23
CA TYR A 362 25.82 -16.07 15.66
C TYR A 362 26.84 -15.71 14.55
N LEU A 363 27.60 -14.61 14.71
CA LEU A 363 28.44 -14.07 13.63
C LEU A 363 29.45 -15.09 13.09
N GLU A 364 30.17 -15.81 13.96
CA GLU A 364 31.15 -16.84 13.53
C GLU A 364 30.46 -18.01 12.81
N LYS A 365 29.34 -18.51 13.36
CA LYS A 365 28.58 -19.58 12.68
C LYS A 365 28.05 -19.12 11.31
N ARG A 366 27.59 -17.86 11.20
CA ARG A 366 27.10 -17.29 9.93
C ARG A 366 28.24 -17.15 8.91
N LYS A 367 29.43 -16.78 9.36
CA LYS A 367 30.65 -16.77 8.53
C LYS A 367 30.88 -18.16 7.96
N THR A 368 30.97 -19.20 8.82
CA THR A 368 31.19 -20.58 8.39
C THR A 368 30.15 -21.03 7.34
N VAL A 369 28.86 -20.71 7.56
CA VAL A 369 27.80 -21.06 6.60
C VAL A 369 28.04 -20.42 5.25
N LEU A 370 28.38 -19.12 5.21
CA LEU A 370 28.56 -18.40 3.96
C LEU A 370 29.87 -18.80 3.21
N ASP A 371 30.91 -19.16 3.95
CA ASP A 371 32.14 -19.67 3.35
C ASP A 371 31.92 -21.05 2.73
N VAL A 372 31.31 -22.00 3.47
CA VAL A 372 30.94 -23.34 2.93
C VAL A 372 29.93 -23.23 1.77
N TRP A 373 28.98 -22.32 1.85
CA TRP A 373 28.05 -22.05 0.74
C TRP A 373 28.80 -21.56 -0.51
N ALA A 374 29.79 -20.71 -0.35
CA ALA A 374 30.59 -20.22 -1.47
C ALA A 374 31.39 -21.36 -2.13
N GLU A 375 31.99 -22.23 -1.34
CA GLU A 375 32.66 -23.44 -1.83
C GLU A 375 31.68 -24.37 -2.56
N TYR A 376 30.48 -24.60 -1.99
CA TYR A 376 29.45 -25.42 -2.61
C TYR A 376 29.06 -24.92 -4.00
N ILE A 377 28.93 -23.61 -4.20
CA ILE A 377 28.58 -23.02 -5.50
C ILE A 377 29.72 -23.14 -6.51
N GLN A 378 30.97 -22.98 -6.07
CA GLN A 378 32.13 -22.95 -6.94
C GLN A 378 32.67 -24.35 -7.31
N THR A 379 32.40 -25.36 -6.48
CA THR A 379 32.83 -26.73 -6.72
C THR A 379 32.01 -27.34 -7.88
N PRO A 380 32.63 -27.78 -8.98
CA PRO A 380 31.93 -28.50 -10.02
C PRO A 380 31.23 -29.75 -9.49
N THR A 381 30.14 -30.12 -10.14
CA THR A 381 29.36 -31.34 -9.83
C THR A 381 30.02 -32.54 -10.43
#